data_af080e34f55377f637a82eb41d415d46
#
_entry.id   af080e34f55377f637a82eb41d415d46
#
_cell.length_a   1.000
_cell.length_b   1.000
_cell.length_c   1.000
_cell.angle_alpha   90.00
_cell.angle_beta   90.00
_cell.angle_gamma   90.00
#
_symmetry.space_group_name_H-M   'P 1'
#
loop_
_entity.id
_entity.type
_entity.pdbx_description
1 polymer ?
#
loop_
_entity_poly.entity_id
_entity_poly.type
_entity_poly.pdbx_seq_one_letter_code
_entity_poly.pdbx_strand_id
1 'polypeptide(L)'
;MEYTGRIIKGVGSFYTLLTDNGEFVCKARGRFRKEGITPVPGDYCRFETGGDGKGCITEILTRKNLLIRPAAANIDKLMIVLSSSLPRPDYCLADKLIMQCELSDITPVILLNKCDEMDRETYEAALAQYKDTGYDIIPVSARDGTGIDRLKAEIAGSTCCFAGQSAVGKSSLMNALAPGLELPVGGLSDKIDRGRHTTRHAQLWQVCGGCM
;
A
#
# COMPACT_ATOMS: atom_id res chain seq x y z
N MET A 1 18.14 -25.31 7.48
CA MET A 1 17.47 -24.74 8.65
C MET A 1 16.17 -24.09 8.18
N GLU A 2 15.10 -24.24 8.94
CA GLU A 2 13.80 -23.63 8.65
C GLU A 2 13.67 -22.30 9.39
N TYR A 3 13.17 -21.30 8.68
CA TYR A 3 12.99 -19.94 9.18
C TYR A 3 11.57 -19.46 8.87
N THR A 4 11.11 -18.48 9.62
CA THR A 4 9.89 -17.72 9.31
C THR A 4 10.27 -16.30 8.89
N GLY A 5 9.62 -15.78 7.86
CA GLY A 5 9.85 -14.43 7.39
C GLY A 5 8.61 -13.83 6.75
N ARG A 6 8.64 -12.53 6.51
CA ARG A 6 7.59 -11.78 5.83
C ARG A 6 8.05 -11.37 4.43
N ILE A 7 7.25 -11.64 3.43
CA ILE A 7 7.54 -11.22 2.06
C ILE A 7 7.39 -9.69 1.98
N ILE A 8 8.47 -9.00 1.62
CA ILE A 8 8.47 -7.56 1.43
C ILE A 8 8.47 -7.16 -0.05
N LYS A 9 8.94 -8.05 -0.94
CA LYS A 9 9.03 -7.77 -2.38
C LYS A 9 8.98 -9.06 -3.18
N GLY A 10 8.33 -9.02 -4.35
CA GLY A 10 8.33 -10.11 -5.33
C GLY A 10 8.71 -9.58 -6.72
N VAL A 11 9.71 -10.18 -7.37
CA VAL A 11 10.12 -9.85 -8.73
C VAL A 11 10.33 -11.16 -9.51
N GLY A 12 9.48 -11.38 -10.50
CA GLY A 12 9.49 -12.64 -11.25
C GLY A 12 9.18 -13.84 -10.35
N SER A 13 10.14 -14.75 -10.19
CA SER A 13 10.04 -15.93 -9.31
C SER A 13 10.82 -15.78 -8.00
N PHE A 14 11.37 -14.60 -7.74
CA PHE A 14 12.16 -14.32 -6.54
C PHE A 14 11.38 -13.44 -5.58
N TYR A 15 11.48 -13.74 -4.30
CA TYR A 15 10.84 -13.04 -3.20
C TYR A 15 11.90 -12.64 -2.18
N THR A 16 11.87 -11.37 -1.79
CA THR A 16 12.69 -10.89 -0.67
C THR A 16 11.87 -11.02 0.60
N LEU A 17 12.42 -11.70 1.58
CA LEU A 17 11.81 -11.94 2.88
C LEU A 17 12.56 -11.15 3.94
N LEU A 18 11.82 -10.48 4.81
CA LEU A 18 12.35 -9.85 6.02
C LEU A 18 12.19 -10.81 7.19
N THR A 19 13.26 -10.97 7.96
CA THR A 19 13.33 -11.75 9.20
C THR A 19 14.06 -10.96 10.27
N ASP A 20 14.06 -11.44 11.51
CA ASP A 20 14.86 -10.85 12.60
C ASP A 20 16.38 -10.91 12.32
N ASN A 21 16.82 -11.82 11.45
CA ASN A 21 18.22 -12.00 11.06
C ASN A 21 18.60 -11.26 9.76
N GLY A 22 17.72 -10.38 9.25
CA GLY A 22 17.93 -9.64 8.01
C GLY A 22 17.11 -10.16 6.83
N GLU A 23 17.51 -9.76 5.63
CA GLU A 23 16.77 -10.07 4.41
C GLU A 23 17.32 -11.33 3.73
N PHE A 24 16.42 -12.15 3.20
CA PHE A 24 16.74 -13.34 2.43
C PHE A 24 16.03 -13.30 1.07
N VAL A 25 16.74 -13.73 0.02
CA VAL A 25 16.13 -13.88 -1.31
C VAL A 25 15.79 -15.35 -1.54
N CYS A 26 14.50 -15.62 -1.73
CA CYS A 26 13.96 -16.96 -1.86
C CYS A 26 13.21 -17.16 -3.18
N LYS A 27 13.14 -18.41 -3.63
CA LYS A 27 12.21 -18.85 -4.68
C LYS A 27 11.00 -19.53 -4.06
N ALA A 28 9.83 -19.40 -4.68
CA ALA A 28 8.67 -20.17 -4.29
C ALA A 28 8.73 -21.59 -4.90
N ARG A 29 8.35 -22.63 -4.13
CA ARG A 29 8.22 -24.00 -4.66
C ARG A 29 7.16 -24.05 -5.77
N GLY A 30 7.41 -24.85 -6.79
CA GLY A 30 6.50 -25.01 -7.94
C GLY A 30 5.09 -25.50 -7.57
N ARG A 31 4.92 -26.13 -6.40
CA ARG A 31 3.61 -26.58 -5.89
C ARG A 31 2.62 -25.43 -5.72
N PHE A 32 3.06 -24.22 -5.29
CA PHE A 32 2.17 -23.08 -5.10
C PHE A 32 1.42 -22.70 -6.38
N ARG A 33 2.10 -22.80 -7.54
CA ARG A 33 1.45 -22.56 -8.84
C ARG A 33 0.38 -23.60 -9.14
N LYS A 34 0.59 -24.86 -8.73
CA LYS A 34 -0.40 -25.95 -8.91
C LYS A 34 -1.59 -25.77 -7.97
N GLU A 35 -1.37 -25.26 -6.78
CA GLU A 35 -2.39 -24.99 -5.77
C GLU A 35 -3.09 -23.63 -5.98
N GLY A 36 -2.72 -22.87 -7.02
CA GLY A 36 -3.30 -21.55 -7.29
C GLY A 36 -2.88 -20.47 -6.29
N ILE A 37 -1.86 -20.73 -5.47
CA ILE A 37 -1.36 -19.79 -4.47
C ILE A 37 -0.27 -18.93 -5.10
N THR A 38 -0.47 -17.62 -5.12
CA THR A 38 0.57 -16.65 -5.50
C THR A 38 1.05 -15.95 -4.24
N PRO A 39 2.35 -16.08 -3.89
CA PRO A 39 2.92 -15.31 -2.79
C PRO A 39 2.91 -13.82 -3.14
N VAL A 40 2.56 -12.96 -2.17
CA VAL A 40 2.47 -11.51 -2.34
C VAL A 40 3.17 -10.78 -1.18
N PRO A 41 3.56 -9.51 -1.34
CA PRO A 41 4.05 -8.71 -0.22
C PRO A 41 3.04 -8.72 0.94
N GLY A 42 3.57 -8.81 2.16
CA GLY A 42 2.77 -8.95 3.37
C GLY A 42 2.53 -10.38 3.82
N ASP A 43 2.72 -11.39 2.95
CA ASP A 43 2.63 -12.78 3.37
C ASP A 43 3.69 -13.15 4.43
N TYR A 44 3.27 -13.85 5.46
CA TYR A 44 4.17 -14.59 6.32
C TYR A 44 4.39 -15.98 5.73
N CYS A 45 5.63 -16.45 5.74
CA CYS A 45 5.98 -17.73 5.14
C CYS A 45 7.07 -18.44 5.94
N ARG A 46 7.10 -19.77 5.80
CA ARG A 46 8.26 -20.58 6.17
C ARG A 46 9.15 -20.78 4.97
N PHE A 47 10.44 -20.79 5.19
CA PHE A 47 11.43 -21.03 4.15
C PHE A 47 12.65 -21.77 4.70
N GLU A 48 13.32 -22.44 3.81
CA GLU A 48 14.59 -23.14 4.08
C GLU A 48 15.72 -22.47 3.31
N THR A 49 16.89 -22.38 3.92
CA THR A 49 18.11 -21.91 3.25
C THR A 49 19.04 -23.09 2.96
N GLY A 50 19.56 -23.16 1.73
CA GLY A 50 20.66 -24.05 1.38
C GLY A 50 22.02 -23.47 1.79
N GLY A 51 23.09 -24.29 1.69
CA GLY A 51 24.45 -23.83 1.96
C GLY A 51 25.00 -22.81 0.97
N ASP A 52 24.28 -22.53 -0.13
CA ASP A 52 24.61 -21.54 -1.16
C ASP A 52 23.97 -20.16 -0.93
N GLY A 53 23.34 -19.96 0.24
CA GLY A 53 22.67 -18.70 0.59
C GLY A 53 21.32 -18.46 -0.13
N LYS A 54 20.89 -19.40 -0.98
CA LYS A 54 19.59 -19.31 -1.67
C LYS A 54 18.50 -19.96 -0.83
N GLY A 55 17.40 -19.22 -0.66
CA GLY A 55 16.25 -19.70 0.08
C GLY A 55 15.15 -20.28 -0.80
N CYS A 56 14.33 -21.14 -0.21
CA CYS A 56 13.15 -21.70 -0.85
C CYS A 56 11.94 -21.58 0.09
N ILE A 57 10.89 -20.87 -0.32
CA ILE A 57 9.64 -20.77 0.41
C ILE A 57 8.97 -22.15 0.39
N THR A 58 8.72 -22.69 1.57
CA THR A 58 8.13 -24.02 1.76
C THR A 58 6.66 -23.95 2.07
N GLU A 59 6.19 -22.87 2.72
CA GLU A 59 4.80 -22.69 3.13
C GLU A 59 4.44 -21.20 3.18
N ILE A 60 3.23 -20.85 2.75
CA ILE A 60 2.60 -19.55 3.01
C ILE A 60 1.65 -19.75 4.19
N LEU A 61 1.86 -18.97 5.25
CA LEU A 61 1.02 -19.05 6.44
C LEU A 61 -0.37 -18.46 6.18
N THR A 62 -1.32 -18.79 7.04
CA THR A 62 -2.70 -18.30 6.93
C THR A 62 -2.73 -16.77 6.89
N ARG A 63 -3.37 -16.24 5.86
CA ARG A 63 -3.58 -14.81 5.67
C ARG A 63 -4.75 -14.31 6.52
N LYS A 64 -4.59 -13.15 7.15
CA LYS A 64 -5.72 -12.40 7.74
C LYS A 64 -6.65 -11.93 6.62
N ASN A 65 -6.08 -11.35 5.56
CA ASN A 65 -6.79 -10.88 4.37
C ASN A 65 -5.86 -10.85 3.16
N LEU A 66 -6.45 -10.63 1.98
CA LEU A 66 -5.73 -10.52 0.71
C LEU A 66 -6.40 -9.46 -0.16
N LEU A 67 -5.65 -8.42 -0.51
CA LEU A 67 -6.02 -7.49 -1.57
C LEU A 67 -5.56 -8.01 -2.93
N ILE A 68 -6.42 -7.86 -3.95
CA ILE A 68 -6.11 -8.27 -5.33
C ILE A 68 -5.40 -7.13 -6.06
N ARG A 69 -5.79 -5.88 -5.80
CA ARG A 69 -5.20 -4.69 -6.42
C ARG A 69 -5.14 -3.54 -5.43
N PRO A 70 -3.94 -3.17 -4.98
CA PRO A 70 -2.66 -3.85 -5.23
C PRO A 70 -2.61 -5.23 -4.58
N ALA A 71 -1.82 -6.16 -5.14
CA ALA A 71 -1.68 -7.50 -4.58
C ALA A 71 -0.85 -7.44 -3.29
N ALA A 72 -1.50 -7.55 -2.14
CA ALA A 72 -0.88 -7.50 -0.82
C ALA A 72 -1.71 -8.28 0.20
N ALA A 73 -1.05 -8.88 1.19
CA ALA A 73 -1.69 -9.68 2.24
C ALA A 73 -1.42 -9.11 3.64
N ASN A 74 -2.28 -9.49 4.59
CA ASN A 74 -2.16 -9.13 6.00
C ASN A 74 -2.11 -7.61 6.21
N ILE A 75 -3.03 -6.90 5.55
CA ILE A 75 -3.19 -5.45 5.62
C ILE A 75 -4.12 -5.10 6.77
N ASP A 76 -3.72 -4.13 7.60
CA ASP A 76 -4.54 -3.60 8.68
C ASP A 76 -5.36 -2.39 8.23
N LYS A 77 -4.73 -1.48 7.45
CA LYS A 77 -5.40 -0.26 6.99
C LYS A 77 -5.17 0.00 5.50
N LEU A 78 -6.21 0.46 4.80
CA LEU A 78 -6.13 0.94 3.43
C LEU A 78 -6.22 2.46 3.41
N MET A 79 -5.12 3.12 3.04
CA MET A 79 -5.03 4.57 2.84
C MET A 79 -5.61 4.92 1.47
N ILE A 80 -6.87 5.36 1.45
CA ILE A 80 -7.60 5.72 0.23
C ILE A 80 -7.31 7.18 -0.10
N VAL A 81 -6.50 7.41 -1.11
CA VAL A 81 -6.01 8.76 -1.46
C VAL A 81 -6.90 9.37 -2.54
N LEU A 82 -7.54 10.46 -2.20
CA LEU A 82 -8.23 11.38 -3.09
C LEU A 82 -7.37 12.64 -3.28
N SER A 83 -7.55 13.36 -4.39
CA SER A 83 -6.94 14.67 -4.61
C SER A 83 -7.97 15.75 -4.39
N SER A 84 -7.61 16.85 -3.70
CA SER A 84 -8.47 18.02 -3.56
C SER A 84 -8.51 18.91 -4.80
N SER A 85 -7.56 18.69 -5.72
CA SER A 85 -7.44 19.46 -6.97
C SER A 85 -7.51 18.55 -8.21
N LEU A 86 -6.46 18.49 -9.01
CA LEU A 86 -6.37 17.60 -10.17
C LEU A 86 -5.51 16.34 -9.85
N PRO A 87 -5.98 15.16 -10.27
CA PRO A 87 -7.28 14.85 -10.86
C PRO A 87 -8.43 15.06 -9.87
N ARG A 88 -9.65 15.36 -10.38
CA ARG A 88 -10.84 15.52 -9.52
C ARG A 88 -11.05 14.26 -8.67
N PRO A 89 -11.54 14.40 -7.42
CA PRO A 89 -11.81 13.26 -6.55
C PRO A 89 -12.76 12.25 -7.21
N ASP A 90 -12.37 10.98 -7.25
CA ASP A 90 -13.23 9.88 -7.69
C ASP A 90 -13.86 9.20 -6.46
N TYR A 91 -14.96 9.75 -6.00
CA TYR A 91 -15.71 9.21 -4.86
C TYR A 91 -16.24 7.80 -5.14
N CYS A 92 -16.63 7.50 -6.39
CA CYS A 92 -17.10 6.16 -6.76
C CYS A 92 -15.99 5.10 -6.59
N LEU A 93 -14.74 5.44 -6.92
CA LEU A 93 -13.60 4.57 -6.65
C LEU A 93 -13.36 4.44 -5.15
N ALA A 94 -13.44 5.54 -4.39
CA ALA A 94 -13.26 5.50 -2.94
C ALA A 94 -14.31 4.61 -2.27
N ASP A 95 -15.58 4.73 -2.64
CA ASP A 95 -16.68 3.91 -2.11
C ASP A 95 -16.47 2.42 -2.40
N LYS A 96 -16.00 2.07 -3.60
CA LYS A 96 -15.62 0.68 -3.94
C LYS A 96 -14.48 0.15 -3.09
N LEU A 97 -13.48 1.00 -2.80
CA LEU A 97 -12.35 0.64 -1.95
C LEU A 97 -12.79 0.47 -0.49
N ILE A 98 -13.66 1.34 0.01
CA ILE A 98 -14.27 1.22 1.35
C ILE A 98 -15.04 -0.09 1.46
N MET A 99 -15.91 -0.38 0.50
CA MET A 99 -16.66 -1.64 0.48
C MET A 99 -15.75 -2.87 0.47
N GLN A 100 -14.63 -2.81 -0.29
CA GLN A 100 -13.64 -3.89 -0.28
C GLN A 100 -12.96 -4.03 1.09
N CYS A 101 -12.69 -2.93 1.78
CA CYS A 101 -12.14 -2.94 3.13
C CYS A 101 -13.08 -3.63 4.12
N GLU A 102 -14.35 -3.25 4.13
CA GLU A 102 -15.39 -3.85 4.99
C GLU A 102 -15.51 -5.36 4.77
N LEU A 103 -15.52 -5.80 3.51
CA LEU A 103 -15.58 -7.22 3.16
C LEU A 103 -14.32 -8.01 3.53
N SER A 104 -13.21 -7.35 3.79
CA SER A 104 -11.89 -7.97 4.02
C SER A 104 -11.35 -7.73 5.43
N ASP A 105 -12.13 -7.17 6.35
CA ASP A 105 -11.70 -6.77 7.70
C ASP A 105 -10.43 -5.89 7.66
N ILE A 106 -10.46 -4.86 6.81
CA ILE A 106 -9.42 -3.84 6.66
C ILE A 106 -10.02 -2.50 7.06
N THR A 107 -9.32 -1.71 7.86
CA THR A 107 -9.79 -0.37 8.23
C THR A 107 -9.52 0.62 7.09
N PRO A 108 -10.55 1.25 6.48
CA PRO A 108 -10.34 2.30 5.50
C PRO A 108 -9.97 3.62 6.20
N VAL A 109 -8.99 4.34 5.62
CA VAL A 109 -8.60 5.70 6.03
C VAL A 109 -8.62 6.60 4.80
N ILE A 110 -9.46 7.61 4.78
CA ILE A 110 -9.61 8.50 3.62
C ILE A 110 -8.64 9.68 3.76
N LEU A 111 -7.77 9.85 2.78
CA LEU A 111 -6.81 10.95 2.71
C LEU A 111 -7.22 11.90 1.58
N LEU A 112 -7.42 13.17 1.90
CA LEU A 112 -7.63 14.23 0.91
C LEU A 112 -6.29 14.96 0.70
N ASN A 113 -5.55 14.52 -0.31
CA ASN A 113 -4.22 15.04 -0.61
C ASN A 113 -4.26 16.32 -1.45
N LYS A 114 -3.17 17.07 -1.46
CA LYS A 114 -2.99 18.39 -2.06
C LYS A 114 -3.87 19.46 -1.39
N CYS A 115 -4.07 19.33 -0.07
CA CYS A 115 -4.88 20.28 0.68
C CYS A 115 -4.30 21.70 0.69
N ASP A 116 -3.03 21.88 0.33
CA ASP A 116 -2.38 23.16 0.08
C ASP A 116 -2.95 23.92 -1.16
N GLU A 117 -3.60 23.21 -2.07
CA GLU A 117 -4.27 23.76 -3.25
C GLU A 117 -5.80 23.84 -3.09
N MET A 118 -6.30 23.48 -1.91
CA MET A 118 -7.74 23.29 -1.64
C MET A 118 -8.38 24.59 -1.16
N ASP A 119 -9.50 24.97 -1.80
CA ASP A 119 -10.39 25.99 -1.26
C ASP A 119 -11.35 25.40 -0.20
N ARG A 120 -12.02 26.31 0.51
CA ARG A 120 -12.96 25.95 1.58
C ARG A 120 -14.15 25.17 1.06
N GLU A 121 -14.67 25.53 -0.10
CA GLU A 121 -15.85 24.89 -0.71
C GLU A 121 -15.54 23.43 -1.06
N THR A 122 -14.42 23.15 -1.69
CA THR A 122 -13.93 21.78 -2.00
C THR A 122 -13.76 20.95 -0.73
N TYR A 123 -13.23 21.53 0.34
CA TYR A 123 -13.07 20.82 1.62
C TYR A 123 -14.41 20.47 2.26
N GLU A 124 -15.33 21.44 2.34
CA GLU A 124 -16.66 21.23 2.89
C GLU A 124 -17.45 20.20 2.08
N ALA A 125 -17.34 20.23 0.74
CA ALA A 125 -17.96 19.23 -0.13
C ALA A 125 -17.40 17.82 0.10
N ALA A 126 -16.08 17.67 0.26
CA ALA A 126 -15.47 16.39 0.58
C ALA A 126 -15.89 15.84 1.94
N LEU A 127 -15.96 16.70 2.97
CA LEU A 127 -16.47 16.32 4.28
C LEU A 127 -17.95 15.90 4.23
N ALA A 128 -18.77 16.63 3.49
CA ALA A 128 -20.19 16.33 3.35
C ALA A 128 -20.43 14.96 2.67
N GLN A 129 -19.53 14.54 1.77
CA GLN A 129 -19.62 13.26 1.06
C GLN A 129 -19.61 12.05 2.03
N TYR A 130 -18.83 12.14 3.11
CA TYR A 130 -18.68 11.04 4.09
C TYR A 130 -19.27 11.39 5.47
N LYS A 131 -20.01 12.49 5.55
CA LYS A 131 -20.73 12.86 6.77
C LYS A 131 -21.68 11.72 7.18
N ASP A 132 -21.70 11.42 8.46
CA ASP A 132 -22.59 10.40 9.05
C ASP A 132 -22.29 8.94 8.60
N THR A 133 -21.18 8.70 7.86
CA THR A 133 -20.76 7.35 7.46
C THR A 133 -19.86 6.67 8.49
N GLY A 134 -19.31 7.42 9.45
CA GLY A 134 -18.30 6.93 10.40
C GLY A 134 -16.88 6.96 9.87
N TYR A 135 -16.64 7.41 8.62
CA TYR A 135 -15.30 7.54 8.03
C TYR A 135 -14.81 8.98 8.10
N ASP A 136 -13.66 9.18 8.75
CA ASP A 136 -12.98 10.47 8.80
C ASP A 136 -12.20 10.72 7.53
N ILE A 137 -12.21 11.99 7.08
CA ILE A 137 -11.29 12.47 6.03
C ILE A 137 -10.14 13.19 6.69
N ILE A 138 -8.92 12.82 6.34
CA ILE A 138 -7.69 13.45 6.79
C ILE A 138 -7.14 14.32 5.65
N PRO A 139 -7.18 15.67 5.76
CA PRO A 139 -6.48 16.52 4.83
C PRO A 139 -4.97 16.36 4.98
N VAL A 140 -4.28 16.16 3.86
CA VAL A 140 -2.82 15.99 3.83
C VAL A 140 -2.23 16.74 2.65
N SER A 141 -0.99 17.18 2.79
CA SER A 141 -0.19 17.70 1.69
C SER A 141 1.24 17.16 1.78
N ALA A 142 1.66 16.45 0.74
CA ALA A 142 3.04 16.02 0.59
C ALA A 142 3.99 17.18 0.28
N ARG A 143 3.46 18.34 -0.13
CA ARG A 143 4.23 19.50 -0.56
C ARG A 143 4.67 20.37 0.61
N ASP A 144 3.76 20.69 1.52
CA ASP A 144 4.02 21.60 2.66
C ASP A 144 4.06 20.87 4.01
N GLY A 145 3.77 19.56 4.04
CA GLY A 145 3.80 18.72 5.22
C GLY A 145 2.51 18.73 6.05
N THR A 146 1.47 19.45 5.62
CA THR A 146 0.19 19.48 6.33
C THR A 146 -0.36 18.08 6.51
N GLY A 147 -0.78 17.73 7.73
CA GLY A 147 -1.39 16.45 8.08
C GLY A 147 -0.45 15.24 8.08
N ILE A 148 0.83 15.38 7.73
CA ILE A 148 1.78 14.26 7.65
C ILE A 148 2.01 13.61 9.02
N ASP A 149 2.05 14.38 10.10
CA ASP A 149 2.25 13.79 11.45
C ASP A 149 1.01 12.99 11.90
N ARG A 150 -0.21 13.43 11.56
CA ARG A 150 -1.43 12.64 11.78
C ARG A 150 -1.38 11.34 10.95
N LEU A 151 -0.94 11.42 9.69
CA LEU A 151 -0.79 10.25 8.83
C LEU A 151 0.26 9.27 9.37
N LYS A 152 1.39 9.75 9.91
CA LYS A 152 2.38 8.90 10.61
C LYS A 152 1.77 8.16 11.80
N ALA A 153 0.95 8.84 12.59
CA ALA A 153 0.26 8.23 13.72
C ALA A 153 -0.72 7.12 13.27
N GLU A 154 -1.39 7.29 12.13
CA GLU A 154 -2.26 6.25 11.55
C GLU A 154 -1.48 5.02 11.07
N ILE A 155 -0.25 5.19 10.59
CA ILE A 155 0.59 4.10 10.08
C ILE A 155 1.27 3.34 11.22
N ALA A 156 1.57 4.00 12.34
CA ALA A 156 2.34 3.42 13.43
C ALA A 156 1.72 2.10 13.94
N GLY A 157 2.54 1.06 14.02
CA GLY A 157 2.13 -0.28 14.47
C GLY A 157 1.22 -1.06 13.51
N SER A 158 0.94 -0.51 12.30
CA SER A 158 0.02 -1.12 11.33
C SER A 158 0.71 -1.47 10.02
N THR A 159 0.16 -2.44 9.31
CA THR A 159 0.49 -2.68 7.91
C THR A 159 -0.51 -1.93 7.04
N CYS A 160 -0.03 -0.92 6.34
CA CYS A 160 -0.86 -0.05 5.52
C CYS A 160 -0.64 -0.30 4.02
N CYS A 161 -1.65 0.00 3.22
CA CYS A 161 -1.56 -0.01 1.77
C CYS A 161 -2.15 1.29 1.22
N PHE A 162 -1.53 1.89 0.19
CA PHE A 162 -2.04 3.09 -0.45
C PHE A 162 -2.79 2.76 -1.74
N ALA A 163 -4.04 3.20 -1.85
CA ALA A 163 -4.88 3.03 -3.02
C ALA A 163 -5.47 4.37 -3.47
N GLY A 164 -5.94 4.45 -4.70
CA GLY A 164 -6.53 5.66 -5.30
C GLY A 164 -6.13 5.83 -6.75
N GLN A 165 -6.70 6.82 -7.43
CA GLN A 165 -6.42 7.14 -8.82
C GLN A 165 -4.93 7.37 -9.13
N SER A 166 -4.57 7.35 -10.41
CA SER A 166 -3.25 7.84 -10.84
C SER A 166 -3.14 9.34 -10.58
N ALA A 167 -1.93 9.82 -10.29
CA ALA A 167 -1.61 11.24 -10.08
C ALA A 167 -2.27 11.94 -8.88
N VAL A 168 -2.93 11.22 -7.96
CA VAL A 168 -3.44 11.80 -6.69
C VAL A 168 -2.34 12.07 -5.67
N GLY A 169 -1.09 11.66 -5.95
CA GLY A 169 0.07 11.94 -5.10
C GLY A 169 0.45 10.84 -4.11
N LYS A 170 0.06 9.57 -4.33
CA LYS A 170 0.46 8.44 -3.46
C LYS A 170 1.97 8.35 -3.26
N SER A 171 2.75 8.34 -4.35
CA SER A 171 4.22 8.28 -4.25
C SER A 171 4.81 9.51 -3.55
N SER A 172 4.20 10.69 -3.73
CA SER A 172 4.64 11.92 -3.04
C SER A 172 4.39 11.82 -1.52
N LEU A 173 3.24 11.29 -1.10
CA LEU A 173 2.94 11.05 0.32
C LEU A 173 3.89 10.01 0.92
N MET A 174 4.17 8.92 0.19
CA MET A 174 5.12 7.90 0.64
C MET A 174 6.54 8.48 0.80
N ASN A 175 6.99 9.32 -0.13
CA ASN A 175 8.27 10.02 -0.02
C ASN A 175 8.30 11.02 1.15
N ALA A 176 7.18 11.71 1.43
CA ALA A 176 7.07 12.61 2.59
C ALA A 176 7.11 11.85 3.93
N LEU A 177 6.52 10.66 3.98
CA LEU A 177 6.54 9.77 5.15
C LEU A 177 7.92 9.15 5.38
N ALA A 178 8.64 8.82 4.32
CA ALA A 178 9.96 8.19 4.34
C ALA A 178 10.87 8.81 3.27
N PRO A 179 11.56 9.93 3.59
CA PRO A 179 12.39 10.66 2.61
C PRO A 179 13.48 9.82 1.93
N GLY A 180 13.88 8.69 2.52
CA GLY A 180 14.87 7.78 1.93
C GLY A 180 14.31 6.80 0.86
N LEU A 181 13.00 6.81 0.58
CA LEU A 181 12.39 5.90 -0.40
C LEU A 181 12.67 6.30 -1.85
N GLU A 182 12.76 7.58 -2.14
CA GLU A 182 12.99 8.15 -3.49
C GLU A 182 12.11 7.52 -4.59
N LEU A 183 10.83 7.32 -4.28
CA LEU A 183 9.87 6.74 -5.23
C LEU A 183 9.67 7.70 -6.42
N PRO A 184 9.59 7.17 -7.66
CA PRO A 184 9.30 7.99 -8.82
C PRO A 184 7.95 8.70 -8.68
N VAL A 185 7.94 10.01 -8.79
CA VAL A 185 6.72 10.83 -8.81
C VAL A 185 6.36 11.09 -10.26
N GLY A 186 5.22 10.55 -10.71
CA GLY A 186 4.69 10.81 -12.06
C GLY A 186 3.89 12.11 -12.08
N GLY A 187 4.20 13.02 -13.03
CA GLY A 187 3.34 14.17 -13.33
C GLY A 187 2.06 13.76 -14.07
N LEU A 188 1.08 14.66 -14.12
CA LEU A 188 -0.05 14.57 -15.05
C LEU A 188 0.52 14.54 -16.47
N SER A 189 0.38 13.44 -17.19
CA SER A 189 0.73 13.40 -18.61
C SER A 189 -0.40 14.09 -19.40
N ASP A 190 -0.08 15.06 -20.22
CA ASP A 190 -0.99 15.76 -21.15
C ASP A 190 -1.57 14.84 -22.24
N LYS A 191 -1.24 13.57 -22.21
CA LYS A 191 -1.78 12.56 -23.14
C LYS A 191 -2.59 11.55 -22.36
N ILE A 192 -3.88 11.50 -22.66
CA ILE A 192 -4.81 10.41 -22.36
C ILE A 192 -4.27 9.15 -23.08
N ASP A 193 -3.24 8.56 -22.52
CA ASP A 193 -2.77 7.25 -22.93
C ASP A 193 -3.10 6.28 -21.80
N ARG A 194 -4.15 5.49 -22.05
CA ARG A 194 -4.52 4.34 -21.23
C ARG A 194 -3.29 3.44 -21.16
N GLY A 195 -2.64 3.35 -19.97
CA GLY A 195 -1.88 2.16 -19.69
C GLY A 195 -0.37 2.24 -19.56
N ARG A 196 0.17 3.21 -18.85
CA ARG A 196 1.45 2.99 -18.18
C ARG A 196 1.25 3.06 -16.65
N HIS A 197 0.86 1.92 -16.07
CA HIS A 197 0.98 1.70 -14.64
C HIS A 197 2.45 1.84 -14.26
N THR A 198 2.81 2.91 -13.56
CA THR A 198 4.18 3.18 -13.09
C THR A 198 4.63 2.22 -11.99
N THR A 199 3.71 1.50 -11.36
CA THR A 199 4.04 0.53 -10.30
C THR A 199 3.58 -0.85 -10.71
N ARG A 200 4.44 -1.62 -11.36
CA ARG A 200 4.17 -3.03 -11.73
C ARG A 200 4.44 -4.02 -10.59
N HIS A 201 5.03 -3.58 -9.48
CA HIS A 201 5.41 -4.44 -8.37
C HIS A 201 4.95 -3.80 -7.06
N ALA A 202 4.23 -4.56 -6.25
CA ALA A 202 3.97 -4.19 -4.87
C ALA A 202 5.24 -4.46 -4.05
N GLN A 203 5.58 -3.56 -3.15
CA GLN A 203 6.69 -3.70 -2.21
C GLN A 203 6.24 -3.15 -0.87
N LEU A 204 6.63 -3.83 0.21
CA LEU A 204 6.37 -3.42 1.57
C LEU A 204 7.60 -2.69 2.12
N TRP A 205 7.40 -1.51 2.69
CA TRP A 205 8.44 -0.68 3.28
C TRP A 205 8.20 -0.54 4.78
N GLN A 206 9.26 -0.59 5.57
CA GLN A 206 9.17 -0.25 7.00
C GLN A 206 9.22 1.26 7.14
N VAL A 207 8.17 1.86 7.71
CA VAL A 207 8.01 3.32 7.82
C VAL A 207 7.30 3.67 9.11
N CYS A 208 7.80 4.66 9.84
CA CYS A 208 7.13 5.25 11.02
C CYS A 208 6.72 4.22 12.09
N GLY A 209 7.49 3.14 12.28
CA GLY A 209 7.14 2.06 13.21
C GLY A 209 6.03 1.12 12.73
N GLY A 210 5.61 1.24 11.47
CA GLY A 210 4.68 0.34 10.77
C GLY A 210 5.25 -0.11 9.43
N CYS A 211 4.38 -0.60 8.56
CA CYS A 211 4.72 -1.01 7.19
C CYS A 211 3.76 -0.37 6.18
N MET A 212 4.25 -0.01 4.99
CA MET A 212 3.40 0.45 3.88
C MET A 212 3.91 -0.03 2.52
#